data_04b8d3d81a2c5e57e8ea693fc44a4b14
#
_entry.id   04b8d3d81a2c5e57e8ea693fc44a4b14
#
_cell.length_a   1.000
_cell.length_b   1.000
_cell.length_c   1.000
_cell.angle_alpha   90.00
_cell.angle_beta   90.00
_cell.angle_gamma   90.00
#
_symmetry.space_group_name_H-M   'P 1'
#
loop_
_entity.id
_entity.type
_entity.pdbx_description
1 polymer ?
#
loop_
_entity_poly.entity_id
_entity_poly.type
_entity_poly.pdbx_seq_one_letter_code
_entity_poly.pdbx_strand_id
1 'polypeptide(L)'
;MKRSSFHLPATCAYAILSLWGSIATAQIDNSTPEWKKEQTRGQMEDAAAQAAVKTVKVPKEVKVNVEMDKPRGVMAPWVMAVQALVSDAHLSDPDVIQLLRSAGITTVRYPGGRIADTYHFSAYRPSNWQGLDHPNVGYAPTNDLGSFSRFMEQVGTTIFTVNYGSNGAGTGPGDPAEAAAWVAYVNGNPTDTKMLGKDSAGNDWQTVGYWAGLRGAAPLPSDDGKNFLRIQHPTPFGIRYWEVGNEVFENGYFGGEGLEEDLHVPYPKEAKENAKQRKKNAGLAPEAYGKNFVQFAQEMKAVDARIKVGIPLDKPLAGQINRDEWTQDPVTGKYQQNASVSVKEDFNKGIDWDKGVLSTACNQVDFVSLHWYPSDTTQDSGYKDLDSYKLLAAPQDTLRAILAGLVDQLQKNCGQRARSIQVAFTEVGVAPYVKVPEQEEVVLGLFAADLYPQLVEYGVINADWAELHNGGFLDNRNKPGAPYFGMQMVHALMNFNDALVAASSSSSMLSVHASKRADGSLGLMLINKDAKNATTAKVQVSGDKLAAMGMRFDYGKTNPPDVRTVRGKAMEGLSNSMSIPMPPYTATVIVIPKAQ
;
A
#
# COMPACT_ATOMS: atom_id res chain seq x y z
N MET A 1 20.83 -45.64 33.72
CA MET A 1 19.85 -44.64 33.30
C MET A 1 20.26 -44.12 31.92
N LYS A 2 19.54 -44.54 30.88
CA LYS A 2 19.87 -44.23 29.48
C LYS A 2 19.20 -42.91 29.11
N ARG A 3 19.98 -41.90 28.66
CA ARG A 3 19.48 -40.72 27.99
C ARG A 3 19.25 -41.06 26.52
N SER A 4 18.02 -40.98 26.06
CA SER A 4 17.67 -41.07 24.63
C SER A 4 17.74 -39.68 24.04
N SER A 5 18.66 -39.47 23.12
CA SER A 5 18.74 -38.29 22.23
C SER A 5 17.80 -38.50 21.05
N PHE A 6 16.79 -37.68 20.94
CA PHE A 6 15.97 -37.59 19.72
C PHE A 6 16.70 -36.69 18.70
N HIS A 7 17.13 -37.32 17.61
CA HIS A 7 17.56 -36.61 16.41
C HIS A 7 16.31 -36.37 15.54
N LEU A 8 15.99 -35.11 15.26
CA LEU A 8 15.08 -34.71 14.19
C LEU A 8 15.87 -34.65 12.87
N PRO A 9 15.39 -35.24 11.78
CA PRO A 9 16.11 -35.20 10.52
C PRO A 9 15.97 -33.81 9.84
N ALA A 10 17.10 -33.32 9.34
CA ALA A 10 17.29 -32.02 8.66
C ALA A 10 16.79 -32.04 7.19
N THR A 11 15.61 -32.58 6.91
CA THR A 11 15.11 -32.77 5.54
C THR A 11 13.89 -31.94 5.18
N CYS A 12 13.36 -31.10 6.10
CA CYS A 12 12.20 -30.24 5.79
C CYS A 12 12.52 -28.81 5.30
N ALA A 13 13.79 -28.38 5.34
CA ALA A 13 14.15 -27.01 4.95
C ALA A 13 14.34 -26.81 3.43
N TYR A 14 14.54 -27.88 2.66
CA TYR A 14 14.81 -27.78 1.21
C TYR A 14 13.56 -27.84 0.32
N ALA A 15 12.41 -28.26 0.82
CA ALA A 15 11.19 -28.40 0.01
C ALA A 15 10.45 -27.08 -0.22
N ILE A 16 10.70 -26.03 0.58
CA ILE A 16 10.02 -24.74 0.46
C ILE A 16 10.68 -23.86 -0.61
N LEU A 17 11.99 -23.94 -0.78
CA LEU A 17 12.73 -23.13 -1.77
C LEU A 17 12.55 -23.60 -3.23
N SER A 18 12.23 -24.89 -3.47
CA SER A 18 12.00 -25.40 -4.82
C SER A 18 10.61 -25.12 -5.38
N LEU A 19 9.63 -24.78 -4.55
CA LEU A 19 8.28 -24.37 -4.97
C LEU A 19 8.24 -22.92 -5.47
N TRP A 20 9.17 -22.08 -5.05
CA TRP A 20 9.22 -20.66 -5.48
C TRP A 20 9.80 -20.48 -6.89
N GLY A 21 10.63 -21.39 -7.36
CA GLY A 21 11.19 -21.33 -8.72
C GLY A 21 10.22 -21.68 -9.85
N SER A 22 9.14 -22.38 -9.54
CA SER A 22 8.19 -22.87 -10.57
C SER A 22 6.89 -22.07 -10.65
N ILE A 23 6.61 -21.17 -9.69
CA ILE A 23 5.40 -20.34 -9.67
C ILE A 23 5.59 -19.02 -10.44
N ALA A 24 6.82 -18.67 -10.79
CA ALA A 24 7.13 -17.42 -11.49
C ALA A 24 6.68 -17.38 -12.97
N THR A 25 6.01 -18.40 -13.48
CA THR A 25 5.51 -18.45 -14.86
C THR A 25 4.00 -18.67 -15.00
N ALA A 26 3.22 -18.61 -13.94
CA ALA A 26 1.82 -18.31 -14.11
C ALA A 26 1.76 -16.86 -14.64
N GLN A 27 1.77 -16.72 -15.96
CA GLN A 27 1.27 -15.51 -16.61
C GLN A 27 -0.11 -15.30 -15.99
N ILE A 28 -0.20 -14.28 -15.10
CA ILE A 28 -1.49 -13.67 -14.80
C ILE A 28 -1.95 -13.24 -16.17
N ASP A 29 -2.98 -13.89 -16.67
CA ASP A 29 -3.63 -13.51 -17.91
C ASP A 29 -3.99 -12.03 -17.75
N ASN A 30 -3.23 -11.18 -18.44
CA ASN A 30 -3.47 -9.74 -18.51
C ASN A 30 -4.71 -9.41 -19.36
N SER A 31 -5.66 -10.34 -19.46
CA SER A 31 -7.00 -10.00 -19.87
C SER A 31 -7.47 -8.90 -18.92
N THR A 32 -7.76 -7.75 -19.49
CA THR A 32 -8.31 -6.60 -18.75
C THR A 32 -9.40 -7.11 -17.82
N PRO A 33 -9.28 -6.96 -16.49
CA PRO A 33 -10.31 -7.44 -15.57
C PRO A 33 -11.69 -7.03 -16.05
N GLU A 34 -12.71 -7.88 -15.88
CA GLU A 34 -14.07 -7.63 -16.40
C GLU A 34 -14.57 -6.24 -16.02
N TRP A 35 -14.25 -5.78 -14.79
CA TRP A 35 -14.60 -4.45 -14.32
C TRP A 35 -13.93 -3.31 -15.13
N LYS A 36 -12.73 -3.52 -15.70
CA LYS A 36 -12.10 -2.55 -16.61
C LYS A 36 -12.82 -2.47 -17.96
N LYS A 37 -13.56 -3.50 -18.34
CA LYS A 37 -14.37 -3.53 -19.58
C LYS A 37 -15.74 -2.89 -19.38
N GLU A 38 -16.32 -3.01 -18.18
CA GLU A 38 -17.69 -2.56 -17.87
C GLU A 38 -17.78 -1.11 -17.38
N GLN A 39 -16.64 -0.46 -17.06
CA GLN A 39 -16.64 0.96 -16.66
C GLN A 39 -16.79 1.87 -17.87
N THR A 40 -17.94 1.87 -18.46
CA THR A 40 -18.35 2.94 -19.36
C THR A 40 -18.83 4.16 -18.56
N ARG A 41 -18.72 5.34 -19.18
CA ARG A 41 -19.11 6.65 -18.59
C ARG A 41 -20.50 6.65 -17.92
N GLY A 42 -21.44 5.88 -18.44
CA GLY A 42 -22.80 5.77 -17.88
C GLY A 42 -22.86 5.08 -16.52
N GLN A 43 -21.97 4.11 -16.24
CA GLN A 43 -21.90 3.46 -14.92
C GLN A 43 -21.28 4.37 -13.86
N MET A 44 -20.43 5.33 -14.26
CA MET A 44 -19.90 6.36 -13.36
C MET A 44 -20.98 7.37 -12.96
N GLU A 45 -21.90 7.71 -13.88
CA GLU A 45 -23.06 8.59 -13.63
C GLU A 45 -24.09 7.88 -12.72
N ASP A 46 -24.34 6.58 -12.92
CA ASP A 46 -25.20 5.76 -12.06
C ASP A 46 -24.61 5.56 -10.66
N ALA A 47 -23.29 5.40 -10.54
CA ALA A 47 -22.62 5.26 -9.26
C ALA A 47 -22.62 6.57 -8.47
N ALA A 48 -22.45 7.72 -9.12
CA ALA A 48 -22.58 9.03 -8.50
C ALA A 48 -24.04 9.31 -8.04
N ALA A 49 -25.02 8.86 -8.81
CA ALA A 49 -26.44 8.94 -8.44
C ALA A 49 -26.81 8.01 -7.28
N GLN A 50 -26.16 6.84 -7.16
CA GLN A 50 -26.35 5.92 -6.03
C GLN A 50 -25.60 6.36 -4.76
N ALA A 51 -24.58 7.21 -4.88
CA ALA A 51 -23.82 7.77 -3.77
C ALA A 51 -24.61 8.81 -2.93
N ALA A 52 -25.82 9.17 -3.30
CA ALA A 52 -26.74 9.94 -2.46
C ALA A 52 -27.23 9.06 -1.31
N VAL A 53 -26.37 8.79 -0.32
CA VAL A 53 -26.75 8.04 0.89
C VAL A 53 -27.81 8.81 1.65
N LYS A 54 -29.03 8.40 1.51
CA LYS A 54 -30.20 9.07 2.10
C LYS A 54 -30.31 8.91 3.63
N THR A 55 -29.56 7.99 4.26
CA THR A 55 -29.62 7.78 5.72
C THR A 55 -28.31 7.18 6.27
N VAL A 56 -27.85 7.69 7.40
CA VAL A 56 -26.72 7.13 8.19
C VAL A 56 -27.16 5.90 9.00
N LYS A 57 -28.38 5.41 8.81
CA LYS A 57 -28.95 4.34 9.60
C LYS A 57 -29.09 3.07 8.79
N VAL A 58 -28.53 1.97 9.31
CA VAL A 58 -28.71 0.66 8.71
C VAL A 58 -30.16 0.16 8.86
N PRO A 59 -30.79 -0.43 7.83
CA PRO A 59 -32.08 -1.09 7.95
C PRO A 59 -32.03 -2.25 8.95
N LYS A 60 -33.17 -2.60 9.58
CA LYS A 60 -33.26 -3.74 10.52
C LYS A 60 -32.85 -5.07 9.87
N GLU A 61 -33.14 -5.23 8.58
CA GLU A 61 -32.73 -6.37 7.76
C GLU A 61 -32.11 -5.87 6.45
N VAL A 62 -31.00 -6.49 6.04
CA VAL A 62 -30.29 -6.19 4.81
C VAL A 62 -30.13 -7.48 4.01
N LYS A 63 -30.55 -7.47 2.75
CA LYS A 63 -30.36 -8.60 1.83
C LYS A 63 -28.91 -8.58 1.34
N VAL A 64 -28.27 -9.76 1.38
CA VAL A 64 -26.91 -9.99 0.90
C VAL A 64 -26.95 -11.17 -0.06
N ASN A 65 -26.40 -10.97 -1.27
CA ASN A 65 -26.26 -12.03 -2.25
C ASN A 65 -24.78 -12.29 -2.53
N VAL A 66 -24.40 -13.55 -2.63
CA VAL A 66 -23.05 -14.02 -2.95
C VAL A 66 -23.13 -15.02 -4.09
N GLU A 67 -22.30 -14.85 -5.11
CA GLU A 67 -22.23 -15.72 -6.28
C GLU A 67 -20.82 -16.31 -6.40
N MET A 68 -20.61 -17.52 -5.86
CA MET A 68 -19.28 -18.15 -5.74
C MET A 68 -18.62 -18.48 -7.10
N ASP A 69 -19.41 -18.54 -8.18
CA ASP A 69 -18.92 -18.86 -9.53
C ASP A 69 -18.58 -17.61 -10.36
N LYS A 70 -18.70 -16.42 -9.77
CA LYS A 70 -18.38 -15.14 -10.42
C LYS A 70 -17.15 -14.48 -9.79
N PRO A 71 -15.93 -14.81 -10.22
CA PRO A 71 -14.73 -14.18 -9.69
C PRO A 71 -14.68 -12.68 -10.02
N ARG A 72 -14.15 -11.88 -9.09
CA ARG A 72 -13.99 -10.42 -9.21
C ARG A 72 -12.54 -9.98 -9.18
N GLY A 73 -11.68 -10.68 -8.47
CA GLY A 73 -10.26 -10.39 -8.35
C GLY A 73 -9.55 -11.51 -7.62
N VAL A 74 -8.25 -11.60 -7.75
CA VAL A 74 -7.41 -12.57 -7.05
C VAL A 74 -6.45 -11.82 -6.15
N MET A 75 -6.32 -12.28 -4.91
CA MET A 75 -5.40 -11.65 -3.96
C MET A 75 -3.96 -11.83 -4.41
N ALA A 76 -3.33 -10.73 -4.81
CA ALA A 76 -1.91 -10.72 -5.12
C ALA A 76 -1.07 -10.98 -3.85
N PRO A 77 0.12 -11.60 -3.97
CA PRO A 77 0.95 -11.91 -2.82
C PRO A 77 1.46 -10.68 -2.07
N TRP A 78 1.38 -9.50 -2.68
CA TRP A 78 1.98 -8.26 -2.17
C TRP A 78 0.94 -7.22 -1.74
N VAL A 79 -0.36 -7.54 -1.80
CA VAL A 79 -1.41 -6.54 -1.56
C VAL A 79 -1.47 -6.09 -0.10
N MET A 80 -1.22 -6.98 0.85
CA MET A 80 -1.21 -6.65 2.27
C MET A 80 0.20 -6.26 2.71
N ALA A 81 0.39 -4.96 2.92
CA ALA A 81 1.69 -4.39 3.17
C ALA A 81 1.65 -3.26 4.21
N VAL A 82 2.81 -2.91 4.74
CA VAL A 82 3.02 -1.76 5.63
C VAL A 82 4.27 -1.00 5.24
N GLN A 83 4.27 0.31 5.49
CA GLN A 83 5.44 1.15 5.31
C GLN A 83 6.38 0.99 6.51
N ALA A 84 7.63 0.60 6.22
CA ALA A 84 8.71 0.49 7.19
C ALA A 84 9.68 1.66 7.00
N LEU A 85 9.84 2.50 8.03
CA LEU A 85 10.73 3.65 7.96
C LEU A 85 12.15 3.28 8.40
N VAL A 86 13.14 3.80 7.70
CA VAL A 86 14.55 3.66 8.13
C VAL A 86 14.81 4.33 9.49
N SER A 87 13.99 5.30 9.87
CA SER A 87 14.04 5.99 11.16
C SER A 87 13.31 5.25 12.30
N ASP A 88 12.57 4.19 12.00
CA ASP A 88 11.79 3.44 12.98
C ASP A 88 12.70 2.59 13.89
N ALA A 89 12.91 3.02 15.12
CA ALA A 89 13.77 2.33 16.08
C ALA A 89 13.22 0.97 16.55
N HIS A 90 11.95 0.69 16.29
CA HIS A 90 11.25 -0.54 16.71
C HIS A 90 11.11 -1.59 15.62
N LEU A 91 11.55 -1.29 14.39
CA LEU A 91 11.43 -2.19 13.25
C LEU A 91 12.03 -3.58 13.50
N SER A 92 13.17 -3.63 14.21
CA SER A 92 13.90 -4.86 14.53
C SER A 92 13.50 -5.51 15.87
N ASP A 93 12.43 -5.06 16.50
CA ASP A 93 11.96 -5.64 17.76
C ASP A 93 11.52 -7.12 17.54
N PRO A 94 11.80 -8.00 18.51
CA PRO A 94 11.68 -9.47 18.30
C PRO A 94 10.28 -9.97 17.91
N ASP A 95 9.22 -9.28 18.31
CA ASP A 95 7.83 -9.70 18.09
C ASP A 95 7.21 -9.10 16.81
N VAL A 96 7.84 -8.11 16.18
CA VAL A 96 7.30 -7.43 14.99
C VAL A 96 7.02 -8.40 13.85
N ILE A 97 7.96 -9.30 13.54
CA ILE A 97 7.77 -10.31 12.47
C ILE A 97 6.54 -11.19 12.73
N GLN A 98 6.35 -11.63 13.97
CA GLN A 98 5.20 -12.46 14.32
C GLN A 98 3.90 -11.67 14.20
N LEU A 99 3.89 -10.40 14.60
CA LEU A 99 2.74 -9.52 14.46
C LEU A 99 2.38 -9.31 12.99
N LEU A 100 3.36 -9.00 12.14
CA LEU A 100 3.14 -8.84 10.70
C LEU A 100 2.52 -10.09 10.08
N ARG A 101 3.09 -11.27 10.36
CA ARG A 101 2.55 -12.55 9.88
C ARG A 101 1.13 -12.80 10.37
N SER A 102 0.84 -12.47 11.64
CA SER A 102 -0.50 -12.66 12.21
C SER A 102 -1.55 -11.74 11.58
N ALA A 103 -1.13 -10.60 11.06
CA ALA A 103 -1.99 -9.68 10.30
C ALA A 103 -2.07 -10.02 8.80
N GLY A 104 -1.36 -11.09 8.35
CA GLY A 104 -1.29 -11.46 6.93
C GLY A 104 -0.38 -10.57 6.09
N ILE A 105 0.48 -9.75 6.72
CA ILE A 105 1.42 -8.88 6.02
C ILE A 105 2.55 -9.72 5.43
N THR A 106 2.81 -9.51 4.14
CA THR A 106 3.82 -10.24 3.36
C THR A 106 4.81 -9.30 2.68
N THR A 107 4.57 -8.00 2.76
CA THR A 107 5.36 -6.99 2.07
C THR A 107 5.56 -5.78 2.96
N VAL A 108 6.72 -5.15 2.83
CA VAL A 108 7.02 -3.86 3.44
C VAL A 108 7.55 -2.90 2.38
N ARG A 109 7.29 -1.60 2.50
CA ARG A 109 7.90 -0.56 1.68
C ARG A 109 9.02 0.10 2.48
N TYR A 110 10.21 0.28 1.87
CA TYR A 110 11.40 0.81 2.52
C TYR A 110 12.20 1.71 1.56
N PRO A 111 12.86 2.78 2.00
CA PRO A 111 13.09 3.25 3.38
C PRO A 111 11.93 4.07 3.94
N GLY A 112 10.87 4.19 3.19
CA GLY A 112 9.62 4.84 3.56
C GLY A 112 9.57 6.33 3.23
N GLY A 113 8.38 6.88 3.02
CA GLY A 113 8.02 8.29 2.88
C GLY A 113 9.08 9.22 2.28
N ARG A 114 9.01 10.49 2.65
CA ARG A 114 9.92 11.55 2.17
C ARG A 114 11.41 11.30 2.48
N ILE A 115 11.74 10.48 3.47
CA ILE A 115 13.12 10.12 3.77
C ILE A 115 13.77 9.35 2.61
N ALA A 116 12.99 8.74 1.71
CA ALA A 116 13.52 8.04 0.55
C ALA A 116 14.34 8.97 -0.37
N ASP A 117 13.94 10.24 -0.49
CA ASP A 117 14.62 11.21 -1.35
C ASP A 117 15.90 11.82 -0.75
N THR A 118 16.25 11.37 0.46
CA THR A 118 17.53 11.66 1.14
C THR A 118 18.28 10.39 1.56
N TYR A 119 17.70 9.20 1.31
CA TYR A 119 18.29 7.94 1.71
C TYR A 119 19.34 7.46 0.69
N HIS A 120 20.55 7.17 1.19
CA HIS A 120 21.65 6.62 0.42
C HIS A 120 22.00 5.22 0.94
N PHE A 121 21.65 4.19 0.19
CA PHE A 121 21.80 2.80 0.61
C PHE A 121 23.24 2.40 0.90
N SER A 122 24.19 3.05 0.23
CA SER A 122 25.62 2.78 0.32
C SER A 122 26.34 3.52 1.46
N ALA A 123 25.63 4.41 2.16
CA ALA A 123 26.17 5.21 3.25
C ALA A 123 25.29 5.11 4.49
N TYR A 124 25.81 4.45 5.53
CA TYR A 124 25.11 4.44 6.81
C TYR A 124 25.23 5.80 7.49
N ARG A 125 24.09 6.40 7.81
CA ARG A 125 24.00 7.72 8.46
C ARG A 125 23.26 7.61 9.79
N PRO A 126 23.97 7.68 10.94
CA PRO A 126 23.33 7.57 12.24
C PRO A 126 22.44 8.78 12.54
N SER A 127 21.61 8.66 13.57
CA SER A 127 20.52 9.53 14.01
C SER A 127 20.81 11.03 14.19
N ASN A 128 22.04 11.47 14.02
CA ASN A 128 22.42 12.89 14.09
C ASN A 128 22.70 13.53 12.71
N TRP A 129 22.44 12.81 11.61
CA TRP A 129 22.55 13.39 10.29
C TRP A 129 21.42 14.39 10.08
N GLN A 130 21.79 15.60 9.69
CA GLN A 130 20.86 16.65 9.34
C GLN A 130 20.85 16.78 7.83
N GLY A 131 19.80 16.26 7.18
CA GLY A 131 19.50 16.59 5.79
C GLY A 131 19.14 18.07 5.69
N LEU A 132 19.18 18.63 4.48
CA LEU A 132 18.94 20.06 4.28
C LEU A 132 17.54 20.51 4.78
N ASP A 133 16.53 19.62 4.74
CA ASP A 133 15.15 19.96 5.08
C ASP A 133 14.56 19.17 6.27
N HIS A 134 15.26 18.13 6.77
CA HIS A 134 14.78 17.31 7.88
C HIS A 134 15.86 17.14 8.96
N PRO A 135 16.16 18.19 9.72
CA PRO A 135 17.26 18.17 10.69
C PRO A 135 17.11 17.15 11.82
N ASN A 136 15.93 16.52 11.96
CA ASN A 136 15.61 15.63 13.07
C ASN A 136 15.31 14.19 12.65
N VAL A 137 15.42 13.84 11.35
CA VAL A 137 15.14 12.48 10.88
C VAL A 137 16.45 11.77 10.59
N GLY A 138 16.93 10.99 11.57
CA GLY A 138 18.10 10.12 11.41
C GLY A 138 17.70 8.67 11.19
N TYR A 139 18.62 7.85 10.63
CA TYR A 139 18.41 6.42 10.55
C TYR A 139 18.52 5.78 11.94
N ALA A 140 17.59 4.87 12.25
CA ALA A 140 17.74 4.10 13.47
C ALA A 140 18.97 3.18 13.36
N PRO A 141 19.75 3.00 14.42
CA PRO A 141 21.02 2.26 14.39
C PRO A 141 20.90 0.82 13.90
N THR A 142 19.71 0.23 13.94
CA THR A 142 19.41 -1.15 13.56
C THR A 142 18.81 -1.29 12.18
N ASN A 143 18.62 -0.19 11.45
CA ASN A 143 17.88 -0.18 10.18
C ASN A 143 18.77 0.13 8.96
N ASP A 144 20.06 -0.15 9.06
CA ASP A 144 20.90 -0.16 7.85
C ASP A 144 20.38 -1.20 6.84
N LEU A 145 20.76 -1.06 5.57
CA LEU A 145 20.25 -1.93 4.51
C LEU A 145 20.53 -3.41 4.75
N GLY A 146 21.67 -3.75 5.36
CA GLY A 146 22.00 -5.14 5.66
C GLY A 146 21.07 -5.73 6.73
N SER A 147 20.81 -5.00 7.80
CA SER A 147 19.87 -5.37 8.86
C SER A 147 18.44 -5.45 8.32
N PHE A 148 18.02 -4.45 7.54
CA PHE A 148 16.73 -4.46 6.86
C PHE A 148 16.58 -5.65 5.91
N SER A 149 17.61 -6.01 5.17
CA SER A 149 17.54 -7.15 4.24
C SER A 149 17.22 -8.46 4.96
N ARG A 150 17.77 -8.68 6.15
CA ARG A 150 17.45 -9.85 6.99
C ARG A 150 16.03 -9.80 7.57
N PHE A 151 15.54 -8.62 7.91
CA PHE A 151 14.16 -8.40 8.33
C PHE A 151 13.20 -8.71 7.18
N MET A 152 13.46 -8.15 6.00
CA MET A 152 12.66 -8.33 4.79
C MET A 152 12.47 -9.81 4.43
N GLU A 153 13.53 -10.63 4.48
CA GLU A 153 13.43 -12.08 4.21
C GLU A 153 12.46 -12.80 5.16
N GLN A 154 12.37 -12.33 6.39
CA GLN A 154 11.46 -12.92 7.37
C GLN A 154 10.01 -12.50 7.16
N VAL A 155 9.76 -11.29 6.65
CA VAL A 155 8.42 -10.83 6.29
C VAL A 155 7.94 -11.51 5.00
N GLY A 156 8.75 -11.49 3.94
CA GLY A 156 8.45 -12.05 2.63
C GLY A 156 9.12 -11.29 1.50
N THR A 157 8.74 -10.05 1.23
CA THR A 157 9.33 -9.21 0.18
C THR A 157 9.27 -7.73 0.54
N THR A 158 9.74 -6.87 -0.37
CA THR A 158 9.70 -5.41 -0.21
C THR A 158 9.44 -4.71 -1.53
N ILE A 159 8.94 -3.47 -1.43
CA ILE A 159 9.08 -2.44 -2.46
C ILE A 159 10.15 -1.48 -1.97
N PHE A 160 11.20 -1.29 -2.76
CA PHE A 160 12.20 -0.27 -2.49
C PHE A 160 11.85 1.03 -3.19
N THR A 161 11.92 2.15 -2.46
CA THR A 161 11.85 3.49 -3.03
C THR A 161 13.27 4.04 -3.15
N VAL A 162 13.76 4.23 -4.38
CA VAL A 162 15.12 4.75 -4.62
C VAL A 162 15.12 6.27 -4.56
N ASN A 163 16.23 6.83 -4.11
CA ASN A 163 16.43 8.26 -3.97
C ASN A 163 16.37 8.97 -5.33
N TYR A 164 15.45 9.90 -5.48
CA TYR A 164 15.35 10.81 -6.61
C TYR A 164 15.86 12.22 -6.26
N GLY A 165 15.72 12.62 -5.01
CA GLY A 165 15.83 14.00 -4.57
C GLY A 165 17.25 14.53 -4.47
N SER A 166 18.19 13.75 -3.92
CA SER A 166 19.53 14.25 -3.62
C SER A 166 20.64 13.24 -3.90
N ASN A 167 21.85 13.75 -4.14
CA ASN A 167 23.07 12.95 -4.16
C ASN A 167 23.68 12.81 -2.76
N GLY A 168 24.63 11.89 -2.58
CA GLY A 168 25.27 11.61 -1.29
C GLY A 168 25.97 12.79 -0.63
N ALA A 169 26.29 13.84 -1.37
CA ALA A 169 26.87 15.08 -0.85
C ALA A 169 25.83 16.15 -0.49
N GLY A 170 24.54 15.96 -0.85
CA GLY A 170 23.49 16.96 -0.69
C GLY A 170 23.70 18.21 -1.56
N THR A 171 24.37 18.09 -2.70
CA THR A 171 24.76 19.22 -3.58
C THR A 171 24.13 19.14 -4.97
N GLY A 172 23.44 18.06 -5.28
CA GLY A 172 22.76 17.80 -6.56
C GLY A 172 21.71 16.72 -6.42
N PRO A 173 20.99 16.39 -7.50
CA PRO A 173 19.90 15.44 -7.50
C PRO A 173 20.35 14.00 -7.24
N GLY A 174 19.41 13.12 -6.94
CA GLY A 174 19.60 11.67 -6.95
C GLY A 174 20.08 11.18 -8.33
N ASP A 175 20.78 10.05 -8.35
CA ASP A 175 21.46 9.58 -9.56
C ASP A 175 21.01 8.16 -9.96
N PRO A 176 20.69 7.93 -11.24
CA PRO A 176 20.35 6.60 -11.77
C PRO A 176 21.41 5.54 -11.49
N ALA A 177 22.70 5.89 -11.46
CA ALA A 177 23.77 4.95 -11.16
C ALA A 177 23.75 4.45 -9.72
N GLU A 178 23.37 5.29 -8.73
CA GLU A 178 23.12 4.86 -7.37
C GLU A 178 21.97 3.87 -7.29
N ALA A 179 20.86 4.16 -7.96
CA ALA A 179 19.70 3.26 -8.00
C ALA A 179 20.05 1.91 -8.65
N ALA A 180 20.83 1.92 -9.75
CA ALA A 180 21.32 0.71 -10.40
C ALA A 180 22.27 -0.07 -9.46
N ALA A 181 23.12 0.60 -8.70
CA ALA A 181 24.01 -0.02 -7.71
C ALA A 181 23.21 -0.67 -6.56
N TRP A 182 22.09 -0.07 -6.15
CA TRP A 182 21.21 -0.70 -5.16
C TRP A 182 20.55 -1.97 -5.71
N VAL A 183 20.06 -1.96 -6.96
CA VAL A 183 19.59 -3.17 -7.64
C VAL A 183 20.71 -4.22 -7.73
N ALA A 184 21.95 -3.81 -8.03
CA ALA A 184 23.09 -4.71 -8.08
C ALA A 184 23.42 -5.34 -6.73
N TYR A 185 23.36 -4.57 -5.64
CA TYR A 185 23.54 -5.11 -4.29
C TYR A 185 22.47 -6.16 -3.97
N VAL A 186 21.21 -5.89 -4.28
CA VAL A 186 20.06 -6.74 -3.90
C VAL A 186 19.93 -7.95 -4.83
N ASN A 187 20.02 -7.76 -6.15
CA ASN A 187 19.70 -8.77 -7.16
C ASN A 187 20.89 -9.23 -8.01
N GLY A 188 22.01 -8.52 -7.93
CA GLY A 188 23.17 -8.75 -8.81
C GLY A 188 23.87 -10.08 -8.57
N ASN A 189 24.66 -10.48 -9.59
CA ASN A 189 25.55 -11.64 -9.53
C ASN A 189 27.00 -11.15 -9.26
N PRO A 190 27.72 -11.72 -8.29
CA PRO A 190 29.08 -11.31 -7.95
C PRO A 190 30.11 -11.50 -9.08
N THR A 191 29.80 -12.29 -10.10
CA THR A 191 30.67 -12.46 -11.29
C THR A 191 30.38 -11.49 -12.43
N ASP A 192 29.37 -10.62 -12.29
CA ASP A 192 28.99 -9.67 -13.33
C ASP A 192 29.96 -8.48 -13.36
N THR A 193 30.67 -8.32 -14.48
CA THR A 193 31.69 -7.26 -14.68
C THR A 193 31.12 -5.96 -15.26
N LYS A 194 29.82 -5.87 -15.45
CA LYS A 194 29.16 -4.68 -15.97
C LYS A 194 29.42 -3.48 -15.07
N MET A 195 30.00 -2.42 -15.66
CA MET A 195 30.21 -1.12 -15.01
C MET A 195 28.88 -0.39 -14.85
N LEU A 196 28.68 0.24 -13.70
CA LEU A 196 27.51 1.07 -13.39
C LEU A 196 27.76 2.56 -13.71
N GLY A 197 29.01 2.92 -14.01
CA GLY A 197 29.37 4.28 -14.39
C GLY A 197 29.69 5.19 -13.21
N LYS A 198 29.67 6.49 -13.50
CA LYS A 198 29.91 7.55 -12.53
C LYS A 198 28.66 8.42 -12.41
N ASP A 199 28.37 8.88 -11.21
CA ASP A 199 27.32 9.86 -11.00
C ASP A 199 27.73 11.28 -11.44
N SER A 200 26.79 12.21 -11.36
CA SER A 200 26.99 13.62 -11.70
C SER A 200 28.05 14.32 -10.84
N ALA A 201 28.31 13.80 -9.62
CA ALA A 201 29.37 14.29 -8.74
C ALA A 201 30.73 13.64 -8.99
N GLY A 202 30.82 12.67 -9.92
CA GLY A 202 32.04 11.97 -10.28
C GLY A 202 32.35 10.74 -9.43
N ASN A 203 31.48 10.31 -8.51
CA ASN A 203 31.64 9.09 -7.76
C ASN A 203 31.52 7.88 -8.69
N ASP A 204 32.42 6.92 -8.54
CA ASP A 204 32.42 5.68 -9.32
C ASP A 204 31.55 4.62 -8.61
N TRP A 205 30.48 4.19 -9.27
CA TRP A 205 29.55 3.18 -8.75
C TRP A 205 30.00 1.75 -9.04
N GLN A 206 31.25 1.55 -9.49
CA GLN A 206 31.87 0.25 -9.65
C GLN A 206 31.12 -0.70 -10.60
N THR A 207 31.23 -2.01 -10.37
CA THR A 207 30.52 -3.03 -11.15
C THR A 207 29.32 -3.61 -10.41
N VAL A 208 28.43 -4.26 -11.15
CA VAL A 208 27.35 -5.08 -10.57
C VAL A 208 27.93 -6.12 -9.60
N GLY A 209 29.02 -6.79 -10.01
CA GLY A 209 29.69 -7.80 -9.19
C GLY A 209 30.31 -7.25 -7.91
N TYR A 210 30.78 -6.01 -7.91
CA TYR A 210 31.27 -5.35 -6.69
C TYR A 210 30.18 -5.29 -5.62
N TRP A 211 28.99 -4.75 -5.94
CA TRP A 211 27.90 -4.60 -4.99
C TRP A 211 27.31 -5.95 -4.56
N ALA A 212 27.12 -6.86 -5.51
CA ALA A 212 26.68 -8.23 -5.20
C ALA A 212 27.72 -8.98 -4.34
N GLY A 213 28.99 -8.71 -4.55
CA GLY A 213 30.09 -9.25 -3.75
C GLY A 213 30.08 -8.76 -2.31
N LEU A 214 29.77 -7.48 -2.07
CA LEU A 214 29.61 -6.94 -0.71
C LEU A 214 28.52 -7.70 0.06
N ARG A 215 27.36 -7.92 -0.55
CA ARG A 215 26.27 -8.69 0.08
C ARG A 215 26.74 -10.06 0.56
N GLY A 216 27.54 -10.77 -0.24
CA GLY A 216 28.05 -12.11 0.06
C GLY A 216 29.24 -12.14 1.01
N ALA A 217 29.94 -11.04 1.20
CA ALA A 217 31.16 -10.98 1.97
C ALA A 217 30.92 -11.02 3.48
N ALA A 218 31.95 -11.46 4.24
CA ALA A 218 32.02 -11.26 5.69
C ALA A 218 32.48 -9.83 6.01
N PRO A 219 32.04 -9.25 7.13
CA PRO A 219 32.55 -7.97 7.60
C PRO A 219 34.10 -7.98 7.72
N LEU A 220 34.72 -6.87 7.35
CA LEU A 220 36.16 -6.70 7.48
C LEU A 220 36.55 -6.45 8.95
N PRO A 221 37.74 -6.88 9.40
CA PRO A 221 38.22 -6.57 10.74
C PRO A 221 38.37 -5.07 11.00
N SER A 222 38.74 -4.30 9.98
CA SER A 222 38.73 -2.84 9.98
C SER A 222 37.63 -2.38 9.01
N ASP A 223 36.64 -1.68 9.54
CA ASP A 223 35.51 -1.20 8.74
C ASP A 223 35.98 -0.11 7.75
N ASP A 224 35.70 -0.34 6.49
CA ASP A 224 35.88 0.62 5.40
C ASP A 224 34.63 1.49 5.16
N GLY A 225 33.71 1.52 6.12
CA GLY A 225 32.42 2.21 6.03
C GLY A 225 31.33 1.43 5.29
N LYS A 226 31.58 0.15 4.97
CA LYS A 226 30.64 -0.72 4.23
C LYS A 226 30.38 -2.07 4.91
N ASN A 227 30.84 -2.25 6.16
CA ASN A 227 30.60 -3.51 6.88
C ASN A 227 29.11 -3.79 7.11
N PHE A 228 28.29 -2.78 7.21
CA PHE A 228 26.84 -2.93 7.32
C PHE A 228 26.18 -3.56 6.07
N LEU A 229 26.86 -3.50 4.90
CA LEU A 229 26.44 -4.18 3.65
C LEU A 229 26.97 -5.61 3.52
N ARG A 230 27.94 -6.02 4.38
CA ARG A 230 28.56 -7.35 4.34
C ARG A 230 27.79 -8.30 5.26
N ILE A 231 26.75 -8.93 4.71
CA ILE A 231 25.80 -9.72 5.48
C ILE A 231 25.95 -11.25 5.28
N GLN A 232 26.98 -11.67 4.56
CA GLN A 232 27.25 -13.09 4.26
C GLN A 232 26.07 -13.78 3.54
N HIS A 233 25.39 -13.02 2.65
CA HIS A 233 24.24 -13.50 1.89
C HIS A 233 24.58 -13.52 0.39
N PRO A 234 25.22 -14.59 -0.13
CA PRO A 234 25.68 -14.64 -1.52
C PRO A 234 24.53 -14.71 -2.54
N THR A 235 23.36 -15.24 -2.12
CA THR A 235 22.19 -15.43 -2.99
C THR A 235 21.48 -14.09 -3.23
N PRO A 236 21.08 -13.75 -4.46
CA PRO A 236 20.22 -12.61 -4.72
C PRO A 236 18.88 -12.72 -3.99
N PHE A 237 18.38 -11.60 -3.46
CA PHE A 237 17.06 -11.54 -2.82
C PHE A 237 15.90 -11.63 -3.82
N GLY A 238 16.14 -11.26 -5.09
CA GLY A 238 15.13 -11.36 -6.14
C GLY A 238 14.00 -10.34 -6.02
N ILE A 239 14.26 -9.18 -5.45
CA ILE A 239 13.29 -8.10 -5.27
C ILE A 239 12.87 -7.55 -6.62
N ARG A 240 11.57 -7.46 -6.85
CA ARG A 240 11.01 -7.15 -8.16
C ARG A 240 10.47 -5.73 -8.28
N TYR A 241 9.97 -5.12 -7.22
CA TYR A 241 9.28 -3.82 -7.30
C TYR A 241 10.14 -2.70 -6.73
N TRP A 242 10.31 -1.65 -7.52
CA TRP A 242 11.16 -0.50 -7.23
C TRP A 242 10.42 0.78 -7.63
N GLU A 243 10.32 1.72 -6.74
CA GLU A 243 9.70 3.02 -6.95
C GLU A 243 10.78 4.10 -7.05
N VAL A 244 10.62 5.10 -7.93
CA VAL A 244 11.62 6.17 -8.12
C VAL A 244 11.11 7.46 -7.47
N GLY A 245 11.67 7.80 -6.33
CA GLY A 245 11.27 8.97 -5.53
C GLY A 245 9.98 8.77 -4.76
N ASN A 246 9.74 9.65 -3.78
CA ASN A 246 8.54 9.72 -2.98
C ASN A 246 7.80 11.02 -3.29
N GLU A 247 6.48 10.98 -3.52
CA GLU A 247 5.63 12.16 -3.70
C GLU A 247 6.27 13.29 -4.53
N VAL A 248 6.97 12.94 -5.61
CA VAL A 248 7.74 13.90 -6.42
C VAL A 248 6.87 15.04 -6.94
N PHE A 249 5.57 14.83 -7.04
CA PHE A 249 4.58 15.87 -7.34
C PHE A 249 4.54 16.99 -6.28
N GLU A 250 5.06 16.77 -5.09
CA GLU A 250 5.23 17.76 -4.04
C GLU A 250 6.55 18.51 -4.10
N ASN A 251 7.51 18.01 -4.88
CA ASN A 251 8.85 18.56 -4.98
C ASN A 251 8.86 19.93 -5.67
N GLY A 252 9.32 20.94 -4.94
CA GLY A 252 9.53 22.27 -5.48
C GLY A 252 8.26 23.03 -5.90
N TYR A 253 7.11 22.42 -5.95
CA TYR A 253 5.83 23.06 -6.19
C TYR A 253 5.24 23.60 -4.89
N PHE A 254 5.57 23.00 -3.77
CA PHE A 254 5.19 23.49 -2.45
C PHE A 254 6.14 24.59 -2.00
N GLY A 255 5.70 25.72 -2.09
CA GLY A 255 6.07 27.01 -1.57
C GLY A 255 7.31 27.17 -0.71
N GLY A 256 8.41 26.48 -0.94
CA GLY A 256 9.68 26.68 -0.24
C GLY A 256 9.71 26.17 1.19
N GLU A 257 8.65 25.54 1.66
CA GLU A 257 8.67 24.78 2.91
C GLU A 257 8.97 23.30 2.65
N GLY A 258 9.47 22.98 1.42
CA GLY A 258 10.03 21.72 0.95
C GLY A 258 9.49 20.49 1.67
N LEU A 259 8.30 19.99 1.26
CA LEU A 259 7.82 18.74 1.81
C LEU A 259 8.70 17.59 1.35
N GLU A 260 9.23 17.67 0.10
CA GLU A 260 10.09 16.65 -0.50
C GLU A 260 11.42 17.23 -0.95
N GLU A 261 12.52 16.47 -0.75
CA GLU A 261 13.84 16.83 -1.23
C GLU A 261 13.90 16.70 -2.74
N ASP A 262 14.30 17.76 -3.45
CA ASP A 262 14.57 17.70 -4.90
C ASP A 262 15.64 18.71 -5.28
N LEU A 263 16.85 18.24 -5.51
CA LEU A 263 18.00 19.04 -5.90
C LEU A 263 18.27 19.05 -7.42
N HIS A 264 17.29 18.64 -8.25
CA HIS A 264 17.36 18.87 -9.70
C HIS A 264 17.39 20.37 -10.03
N VAL A 265 16.89 21.18 -9.12
CA VAL A 265 17.08 22.62 -9.09
C VAL A 265 17.65 23.00 -7.72
N PRO A 266 18.84 23.61 -7.67
CA PRO A 266 19.47 23.98 -6.40
C PRO A 266 18.57 24.82 -5.52
N TYR A 267 18.62 24.60 -4.20
CA TYR A 267 17.98 25.48 -3.23
C TYR A 267 18.62 26.87 -3.30
N PRO A 268 17.81 27.90 -3.36
CA PRO A 268 18.33 29.27 -3.34
C PRO A 268 18.82 29.62 -1.93
N LYS A 269 19.84 30.48 -1.88
CA LYS A 269 20.45 30.95 -0.61
C LYS A 269 19.50 31.75 0.30
N GLU A 270 18.35 32.21 -0.22
CA GLU A 270 17.36 33.03 0.51
C GLU A 270 15.95 32.44 0.36
N ALA A 271 15.49 31.76 1.40
CA ALA A 271 14.36 30.84 1.35
C ALA A 271 12.98 31.47 0.99
N LYS A 272 12.66 32.70 1.34
CA LYS A 272 11.29 33.21 1.22
C LYS A 272 10.86 33.78 -0.13
N GLU A 273 11.78 34.36 -0.91
CA GLU A 273 11.46 34.89 -2.27
C GLU A 273 11.47 33.82 -3.36
N ASN A 274 12.11 32.72 -3.11
CA ASN A 274 12.54 31.75 -4.08
C ASN A 274 11.58 30.58 -4.28
N ALA A 275 10.68 30.32 -3.35
CA ALA A 275 9.65 29.29 -3.46
C ALA A 275 8.75 29.50 -4.68
N LYS A 276 8.30 30.74 -4.92
CA LYS A 276 7.50 31.08 -6.11
C LYS A 276 8.30 30.97 -7.40
N GLN A 277 9.61 31.13 -7.33
CA GLN A 277 10.51 31.05 -8.49
C GLN A 277 10.87 29.60 -8.83
N ARG A 278 11.04 28.72 -7.81
CA ARG A 278 11.20 27.28 -8.01
C ARG A 278 9.99 26.66 -8.70
N LYS A 279 8.77 27.05 -8.31
CA LYS A 279 7.52 26.58 -8.93
C LYS A 279 7.46 26.77 -10.45
N LYS A 280 8.24 27.70 -11.01
CA LYS A 280 8.30 28.00 -12.44
C LYS A 280 9.50 27.36 -13.14
N ASN A 281 10.34 26.64 -12.40
CA ASN A 281 11.56 26.08 -12.98
C ASN A 281 11.22 24.83 -13.79
N ALA A 282 11.60 24.83 -15.05
CA ALA A 282 11.38 23.70 -15.95
C ALA A 282 12.06 22.40 -15.49
N GLY A 283 13.11 22.47 -14.64
CA GLY A 283 13.79 21.31 -14.05
C GLY A 283 12.94 20.55 -13.03
N LEU A 284 11.91 21.19 -12.47
CA LEU A 284 10.94 20.59 -11.52
C LEU A 284 9.59 20.30 -12.20
N ALA A 285 9.48 20.48 -13.49
CA ALA A 285 8.26 20.20 -14.24
C ALA A 285 8.00 18.68 -14.31
N PRO A 286 6.72 18.26 -14.41
CA PRO A 286 6.38 16.84 -14.50
C PRO A 286 7.04 16.13 -15.70
N GLU A 287 7.23 16.83 -16.83
CA GLU A 287 7.93 16.27 -18.00
C GLU A 287 9.43 16.08 -17.74
N ALA A 288 10.04 16.89 -16.88
CA ALA A 288 11.43 16.71 -16.47
C ALA A 288 11.57 15.47 -15.59
N TYR A 289 10.71 15.34 -14.59
CA TYR A 289 10.66 14.14 -13.76
C TYR A 289 10.44 12.88 -14.59
N GLY A 290 9.47 12.89 -15.51
CA GLY A 290 9.19 11.73 -16.36
C GLY A 290 10.40 11.34 -17.26
N LYS A 291 11.18 12.30 -17.76
CA LYS A 291 12.43 12.04 -18.51
C LYS A 291 13.52 11.44 -17.62
N ASN A 292 13.69 11.98 -16.42
CA ASN A 292 14.66 11.46 -15.44
C ASN A 292 14.27 10.04 -15.01
N PHE A 293 12.99 9.79 -14.72
CA PHE A 293 12.47 8.45 -14.44
C PHE A 293 12.86 7.43 -15.52
N VAL A 294 12.77 7.81 -16.79
CA VAL A 294 13.17 6.91 -17.90
C VAL A 294 14.62 6.49 -17.77
N GLN A 295 15.52 7.39 -17.38
CA GLN A 295 16.94 7.08 -17.16
C GLN A 295 17.11 6.13 -15.97
N PHE A 296 16.47 6.40 -14.83
CA PHE A 296 16.46 5.50 -13.68
C PHE A 296 15.97 4.09 -14.07
N ALA A 297 14.84 4.00 -14.73
CA ALA A 297 14.27 2.72 -15.13
C ALA A 297 15.18 1.93 -16.09
N GLN A 298 15.84 2.63 -17.03
CA GLN A 298 16.76 2.00 -17.98
C GLN A 298 18.02 1.47 -17.29
N GLU A 299 18.66 2.24 -16.43
CA GLU A 299 19.87 1.81 -15.73
C GLU A 299 19.61 0.71 -14.73
N MET A 300 18.53 0.80 -13.95
CA MET A 300 18.11 -0.24 -13.02
C MET A 300 17.78 -1.56 -13.75
N LYS A 301 16.96 -1.51 -14.82
CA LYS A 301 16.61 -2.69 -15.64
C LYS A 301 17.80 -3.26 -16.42
N ALA A 302 18.82 -2.46 -16.68
CA ALA A 302 20.05 -2.95 -17.28
C ALA A 302 20.85 -3.84 -16.32
N VAL A 303 20.66 -3.73 -15.00
CA VAL A 303 21.21 -4.65 -13.99
C VAL A 303 20.35 -5.91 -13.87
N ASP A 304 19.05 -5.74 -13.75
CA ASP A 304 18.10 -6.87 -13.67
C ASP A 304 16.83 -6.55 -14.48
N ALA A 305 16.73 -7.13 -15.67
CA ALA A 305 15.59 -6.91 -16.58
C ALA A 305 14.24 -7.44 -16.05
N ARG A 306 14.26 -8.23 -14.97
CA ARG A 306 13.03 -8.79 -14.35
C ARG A 306 12.35 -7.81 -13.40
N ILE A 307 13.02 -6.75 -12.97
CA ILE A 307 12.42 -5.79 -12.04
C ILE A 307 11.29 -5.00 -12.71
N LYS A 308 10.43 -4.49 -11.88
CA LYS A 308 9.34 -3.58 -12.21
C LYS A 308 9.62 -2.23 -11.59
N VAL A 309 9.67 -1.20 -12.41
CA VAL A 309 9.99 0.16 -11.97
C VAL A 309 8.72 1.01 -12.01
N GLY A 310 8.38 1.58 -10.88
CA GLY A 310 7.18 2.37 -10.64
C GLY A 310 7.44 3.85 -10.49
N ILE A 311 6.40 4.61 -10.79
CA ILE A 311 6.42 6.06 -10.78
C ILE A 311 5.30 6.59 -9.88
N PRO A 312 5.60 7.45 -8.88
CA PRO A 312 4.57 8.12 -8.10
C PRO A 312 3.81 9.14 -8.96
N LEU A 313 2.49 9.01 -8.92
CA LEU A 313 1.56 9.96 -9.51
C LEU A 313 0.79 10.69 -8.40
N ASP A 314 0.35 11.90 -8.71
CA ASP A 314 -0.61 12.59 -7.86
C ASP A 314 -1.94 11.82 -7.90
N LYS A 315 -2.77 11.96 -6.88
CA LYS A 315 -4.13 11.40 -6.93
C LYS A 315 -4.83 11.96 -8.15
N PRO A 316 -5.20 11.13 -9.14
CA PRO A 316 -6.03 11.65 -10.20
C PRO A 316 -7.28 12.15 -9.50
N LEU A 317 -7.44 13.46 -9.47
CA LEU A 317 -8.70 14.08 -9.09
C LEU A 317 -9.68 13.52 -10.09
N ALA A 318 -10.47 12.51 -9.68
CA ALA A 318 -11.50 11.91 -10.51
C ALA A 318 -12.31 13.05 -11.05
N GLY A 319 -12.18 13.30 -12.37
CA GLY A 319 -12.50 14.51 -13.10
C GLY A 319 -13.08 15.52 -12.15
N GLN A 320 -12.27 16.39 -11.60
CA GLN A 320 -12.71 17.31 -10.55
C GLN A 320 -14.15 17.00 -10.19
N ILE A 321 -14.38 16.03 -9.28
CA ILE A 321 -15.73 15.87 -8.73
C ILE A 321 -16.01 17.27 -8.29
N ASN A 322 -16.87 17.95 -9.03
CA ASN A 322 -17.08 19.37 -8.90
C ASN A 322 -17.35 19.59 -7.43
N ARG A 323 -16.33 20.04 -6.66
CA ARG A 323 -16.44 20.19 -5.20
C ARG A 323 -17.47 21.25 -4.84
N ASP A 324 -18.06 21.87 -5.87
CA ASP A 324 -19.23 22.72 -5.83
C ASP A 324 -20.55 21.92 -5.87
N GLU A 325 -20.52 20.58 -5.96
CA GLU A 325 -21.74 19.80 -5.91
C GLU A 325 -22.31 19.75 -4.50
N TRP A 326 -23.60 19.87 -4.44
CA TRP A 326 -24.40 19.81 -3.23
C TRP A 326 -24.36 18.39 -2.66
N THR A 327 -23.86 18.20 -1.44
CA THR A 327 -24.00 16.96 -0.71
C THR A 327 -25.23 17.02 0.17
N GLN A 328 -25.99 15.92 0.18
CA GLN A 328 -27.08 15.80 1.14
C GLN A 328 -26.47 15.42 2.49
N ASP A 329 -26.71 16.25 3.51
CA ASP A 329 -26.40 15.93 4.90
C ASP A 329 -27.14 14.64 5.29
N PRO A 330 -26.41 13.54 5.56
CA PRO A 330 -27.04 12.24 5.81
C PRO A 330 -27.78 12.19 7.16
N VAL A 331 -27.56 13.13 8.07
CA VAL A 331 -28.24 13.22 9.38
C VAL A 331 -29.53 13.99 9.25
N THR A 332 -29.50 15.14 8.54
CA THR A 332 -30.64 16.03 8.42
C THR A 332 -31.44 15.86 7.14
N GLY A 333 -30.89 15.15 6.15
CA GLY A 333 -31.47 14.97 4.83
C GLY A 333 -31.47 16.26 3.98
N LYS A 334 -30.88 17.35 4.45
CA LYS A 334 -30.81 18.62 3.73
C LYS A 334 -29.60 18.65 2.81
N TYR A 335 -29.80 19.16 1.60
CA TYR A 335 -28.69 19.45 0.71
C TYR A 335 -27.95 20.69 1.23
N GLN A 336 -26.67 20.54 1.48
CA GLN A 336 -25.76 21.64 1.73
C GLN A 336 -24.83 21.76 0.53
N GLN A 337 -24.69 22.98 0.03
CA GLN A 337 -23.57 23.26 -0.86
C GLN A 337 -22.30 22.97 -0.03
N ASN A 338 -21.43 22.12 -0.53
CA ASN A 338 -20.13 21.95 0.10
C ASN A 338 -19.56 23.36 0.17
N ALA A 339 -19.59 23.93 1.40
CA ALA A 339 -18.89 25.18 1.65
C ALA A 339 -17.54 24.93 1.03
N SER A 340 -17.21 25.70 0.00
CA SER A 340 -15.99 25.55 -0.73
C SER A 340 -14.96 25.22 0.32
N VAL A 341 -14.61 23.94 0.45
CA VAL A 341 -13.37 23.58 1.07
C VAL A 341 -12.47 24.41 0.22
N SER A 342 -12.06 25.57 0.76
CA SER A 342 -10.94 26.25 0.20
C SER A 342 -9.89 25.19 0.29
N VAL A 343 -9.75 24.40 -0.80
CA VAL A 343 -8.56 23.62 -1.02
C VAL A 343 -7.53 24.69 -0.80
N LYS A 344 -6.95 24.69 0.40
CA LYS A 344 -5.82 25.55 0.68
C LYS A 344 -4.87 25.18 -0.41
N GLU A 345 -4.96 25.99 -1.46
CA GLU A 345 -4.20 25.92 -2.66
C GLU A 345 -4.19 24.53 -3.31
N ASP A 346 -4.85 24.39 -4.42
CA ASP A 346 -4.53 23.42 -5.46
C ASP A 346 -3.04 23.63 -5.78
N PHE A 347 -2.19 22.82 -5.19
CA PHE A 347 -0.74 22.97 -5.24
C PHE A 347 -0.24 22.89 -6.68
N ASN A 348 -0.95 22.14 -7.52
CA ASN A 348 -0.72 22.00 -8.95
C ASN A 348 -1.67 22.88 -9.78
N LYS A 349 -2.13 24.01 -9.26
CA LYS A 349 -3.11 24.88 -9.94
C LYS A 349 -2.70 25.20 -11.38
N GLY A 350 -3.38 24.54 -12.32
CA GLY A 350 -3.11 24.65 -13.75
C GLY A 350 -1.99 23.73 -14.27
N ILE A 351 -1.44 22.82 -13.46
CA ILE A 351 -0.49 21.79 -13.87
C ILE A 351 -1.18 20.43 -13.73
N ASP A 352 -1.30 19.72 -14.84
CA ASP A 352 -1.71 18.33 -14.86
C ASP A 352 -0.44 17.49 -14.70
N TRP A 353 -0.06 17.21 -13.44
CA TRP A 353 1.16 16.47 -13.10
C TRP A 353 1.22 15.14 -13.80
N ASP A 354 0.19 14.32 -13.65
CA ASP A 354 0.15 12.96 -14.17
C ASP A 354 0.28 12.93 -15.69
N LYS A 355 -0.42 13.85 -16.37
CA LYS A 355 -0.31 13.98 -17.82
C LYS A 355 1.11 14.36 -18.25
N GLY A 356 1.72 15.32 -17.58
CA GLY A 356 3.08 15.75 -17.89
C GLY A 356 4.08 14.62 -17.72
N VAL A 357 4.03 13.90 -16.60
CA VAL A 357 4.87 12.74 -16.30
C VAL A 357 4.65 11.63 -17.33
N LEU A 358 3.41 11.21 -17.53
CA LEU A 358 3.07 10.10 -18.43
C LEU A 358 3.39 10.41 -19.90
N SER A 359 3.34 11.69 -20.31
CA SER A 359 3.69 12.10 -21.67
C SER A 359 5.12 11.71 -22.09
N THR A 360 6.02 11.55 -21.11
CA THR A 360 7.45 11.23 -21.33
C THR A 360 7.82 9.83 -20.85
N ALA A 361 7.14 9.28 -19.84
CA ALA A 361 7.56 8.09 -19.11
C ALA A 361 6.84 6.79 -19.52
N CYS A 362 5.67 6.84 -20.17
CA CYS A 362 4.79 5.68 -20.41
C CYS A 362 5.49 4.40 -20.91
N ASN A 363 6.51 4.53 -21.75
CA ASN A 363 7.19 3.37 -22.33
C ASN A 363 8.05 2.58 -21.33
N GLN A 364 8.39 3.17 -20.19
CA GLN A 364 9.26 2.57 -19.17
C GLN A 364 8.51 2.24 -17.86
N VAL A 365 7.31 2.80 -17.66
CA VAL A 365 6.50 2.58 -16.45
C VAL A 365 5.98 1.15 -16.43
N ASP A 366 6.28 0.39 -15.37
CA ASP A 366 5.70 -0.93 -15.12
C ASP A 366 4.53 -0.86 -14.16
N PHE A 367 4.58 0.04 -13.18
CA PHE A 367 3.44 0.32 -12.30
C PHE A 367 3.42 1.80 -11.93
N VAL A 368 2.26 2.27 -11.55
CA VAL A 368 2.05 3.58 -10.93
C VAL A 368 1.80 3.39 -9.44
N SER A 369 2.35 4.28 -8.63
CA SER A 369 2.09 4.33 -7.20
C SER A 369 1.27 5.57 -6.85
N LEU A 370 0.31 5.38 -5.95
CA LEU A 370 -0.56 6.42 -5.43
C LEU A 370 -0.47 6.45 -3.91
N HIS A 371 -0.66 7.63 -3.33
CA HIS A 371 -0.86 7.80 -1.89
C HIS A 371 -2.29 8.25 -1.63
N TRP A 372 -2.99 7.64 -0.67
CA TRP A 372 -4.38 7.94 -0.41
C TRP A 372 -4.73 7.96 1.08
N TYR A 373 -5.12 9.13 1.53
CA TYR A 373 -5.54 9.40 2.90
C TYR A 373 -6.95 10.04 2.89
N PRO A 374 -8.02 9.24 2.93
CA PRO A 374 -9.40 9.76 2.81
C PRO A 374 -9.77 10.79 3.87
N SER A 375 -9.11 10.80 5.02
CA SER A 375 -9.30 11.79 6.07
C SER A 375 -8.92 13.21 5.67
N ASP A 376 -8.05 13.39 4.66
CA ASP A 376 -7.68 14.72 4.14
C ASP A 376 -8.87 15.41 3.47
N THR A 377 -9.87 14.63 3.03
CA THR A 377 -11.08 15.11 2.38
C THR A 377 -12.28 15.24 3.32
N THR A 378 -12.19 14.68 4.53
CA THR A 378 -13.24 14.69 5.55
C THR A 378 -12.98 15.78 6.58
N GLN A 379 -12.83 17.04 6.16
CA GLN A 379 -12.65 18.14 7.12
C GLN A 379 -13.83 18.19 8.10
N ASP A 380 -13.47 18.47 9.36
CA ASP A 380 -14.34 18.55 10.54
C ASP A 380 -15.73 19.14 10.20
N SER A 381 -16.71 18.27 10.07
CA SER A 381 -18.11 18.66 9.85
C SER A 381 -18.79 19.08 11.16
N GLY A 382 -18.08 18.94 12.29
CA GLY A 382 -18.64 19.10 13.63
C GLY A 382 -19.54 17.92 14.07
N TYR A 383 -19.73 16.90 13.22
CA TYR A 383 -20.56 15.74 13.49
C TYR A 383 -19.72 14.45 13.48
N LYS A 384 -19.30 13.96 14.65
CA LYS A 384 -18.43 12.78 14.79
C LYS A 384 -18.94 11.54 14.05
N ASP A 385 -20.24 11.24 14.15
CA ASP A 385 -20.86 10.07 13.49
C ASP A 385 -20.82 10.23 11.96
N LEU A 386 -20.90 11.45 11.43
CA LEU A 386 -20.86 11.72 10.01
C LEU A 386 -19.45 11.56 9.44
N ASP A 387 -18.44 12.03 10.17
CA ASP A 387 -17.05 11.92 9.74
C ASP A 387 -16.60 10.45 9.72
N SER A 388 -16.96 9.68 10.74
CA SER A 388 -16.76 8.23 10.77
C SER A 388 -17.49 7.52 9.62
N TYR A 389 -18.71 7.94 9.31
CA TYR A 389 -19.47 7.39 8.19
C TYR A 389 -18.81 7.69 6.84
N LYS A 390 -18.37 8.93 6.61
CA LYS A 390 -17.66 9.31 5.37
C LYS A 390 -16.38 8.48 5.20
N LEU A 391 -15.61 8.31 6.28
CA LEU A 391 -14.42 7.45 6.25
C LEU A 391 -14.77 6.01 5.89
N LEU A 392 -15.81 5.43 6.50
CA LEU A 392 -16.25 4.06 6.20
C LEU A 392 -16.89 3.90 4.81
N ALA A 393 -17.39 4.97 4.19
CA ALA A 393 -17.90 4.95 2.83
C ALA A 393 -16.79 5.09 1.77
N ALA A 394 -15.66 5.72 2.14
CA ALA A 394 -14.59 6.09 1.21
C ALA A 394 -14.00 4.93 0.38
N PRO A 395 -13.83 3.69 0.90
CA PRO A 395 -13.36 2.57 0.08
C PRO A 395 -14.28 2.23 -1.10
N GLN A 396 -15.59 2.38 -0.94
CA GLN A 396 -16.57 2.08 -1.99
C GLN A 396 -16.78 3.25 -2.95
N ASP A 397 -16.76 4.47 -2.45
CA ASP A 397 -17.14 5.66 -3.20
C ASP A 397 -15.91 6.39 -3.75
N THR A 398 -15.05 6.93 -2.87
CA THR A 398 -13.92 7.78 -3.27
C THR A 398 -12.82 6.98 -3.96
N LEU A 399 -12.43 5.82 -3.41
CA LEU A 399 -11.39 4.97 -4.00
C LEU A 399 -11.76 4.52 -5.41
N ARG A 400 -13.02 4.10 -5.60
CA ARG A 400 -13.53 3.71 -6.91
C ARG A 400 -13.40 4.84 -7.92
N ALA A 401 -13.75 6.07 -7.53
CA ALA A 401 -13.65 7.24 -8.40
C ALA A 401 -12.18 7.56 -8.76
N ILE A 402 -11.26 7.47 -7.78
CA ILE A 402 -9.82 7.64 -8.00
C ILE A 402 -9.30 6.62 -9.03
N LEU A 403 -9.61 5.34 -8.84
CA LEU A 403 -9.13 4.28 -9.73
C LEU A 403 -9.73 4.38 -11.14
N ALA A 404 -10.99 4.79 -11.26
CA ALA A 404 -11.61 5.05 -12.57
C ALA A 404 -10.92 6.22 -13.29
N GLY A 405 -10.65 7.31 -12.59
CA GLY A 405 -9.90 8.47 -13.12
C GLY A 405 -8.49 8.08 -13.57
N LEU A 406 -7.79 7.26 -12.77
CA LEU A 406 -6.47 6.75 -13.11
C LEU A 406 -6.47 5.91 -14.40
N VAL A 407 -7.43 4.99 -14.53
CA VAL A 407 -7.56 4.18 -15.75
C VAL A 407 -7.75 5.06 -16.98
N ASP A 408 -8.60 6.08 -16.87
CA ASP A 408 -8.85 7.02 -17.96
C ASP A 408 -7.59 7.81 -18.33
N GLN A 409 -6.85 8.31 -17.34
CA GLN A 409 -5.56 9.00 -17.55
C GLN A 409 -4.52 8.08 -18.21
N LEU A 410 -4.36 6.85 -17.72
CA LEU A 410 -3.44 5.90 -18.29
C LEU A 410 -3.80 5.58 -19.74
N GLN A 411 -5.08 5.38 -20.05
CA GLN A 411 -5.54 5.11 -21.41
C GLN A 411 -5.27 6.31 -22.34
N LYS A 412 -5.53 7.53 -21.89
CA LYS A 412 -5.32 8.75 -22.66
C LYS A 412 -3.84 9.00 -22.97
N ASN A 413 -2.97 8.81 -21.98
CA ASN A 413 -1.57 9.18 -22.07
C ASN A 413 -0.66 8.04 -22.55
N CYS A 414 -0.98 6.79 -22.22
CA CYS A 414 -0.17 5.61 -22.51
C CYS A 414 -0.77 4.67 -23.56
N GLY A 415 -1.98 4.92 -24.04
CA GLY A 415 -2.64 4.14 -25.09
C GLY A 415 -2.70 2.63 -24.75
N GLN A 416 -2.23 1.78 -25.64
CA GLN A 416 -2.24 0.32 -25.44
C GLN A 416 -1.36 -0.13 -24.24
N ARG A 417 -0.34 0.62 -23.89
CA ARG A 417 0.52 0.31 -22.74
C ARG A 417 -0.24 0.38 -21.41
N ALA A 418 -1.29 1.20 -21.31
CA ALA A 418 -2.09 1.34 -20.10
C ALA A 418 -2.55 -0.01 -19.51
N ARG A 419 -2.84 -1.00 -20.37
CA ARG A 419 -3.29 -2.34 -19.93
C ARG A 419 -2.25 -3.14 -19.17
N SER A 420 -0.96 -2.87 -19.41
CA SER A 420 0.17 -3.57 -18.77
C SER A 420 0.74 -2.81 -17.57
N ILE A 421 0.31 -1.58 -17.33
CA ILE A 421 0.74 -0.78 -16.17
C ILE A 421 -0.09 -1.23 -14.97
N GLN A 422 0.61 -1.67 -13.93
CA GLN A 422 0.01 -2.10 -12.67
C GLN A 422 -0.24 -0.90 -11.76
N VAL A 423 -1.06 -1.08 -10.72
CA VAL A 423 -1.38 -0.04 -9.74
C VAL A 423 -0.98 -0.51 -8.35
N ALA A 424 -0.27 0.33 -7.62
CA ALA A 424 0.07 0.16 -6.22
C ALA A 424 -0.39 1.39 -5.41
N PHE A 425 -0.71 1.20 -4.15
CA PHE A 425 -0.85 2.26 -3.16
C PHE A 425 0.32 2.14 -2.19
N THR A 426 1.40 2.84 -2.46
CA THR A 426 2.61 2.80 -1.63
C THR A 426 2.45 3.56 -0.32
N GLU A 427 1.36 4.30 -0.18
CA GLU A 427 0.87 4.80 1.10
C GLU A 427 -0.67 4.82 1.11
N VAL A 428 -1.25 4.20 2.11
CA VAL A 428 -2.69 4.24 2.36
C VAL A 428 -2.95 4.20 3.86
N GLY A 429 -3.96 4.95 4.30
CA GLY A 429 -4.29 4.98 5.72
C GLY A 429 -5.15 6.18 6.09
N VAL A 430 -5.14 6.51 7.36
CA VAL A 430 -5.78 7.72 7.89
C VAL A 430 -4.67 8.64 8.38
N ALA A 431 -4.68 9.88 7.92
CA ALA A 431 -3.62 10.83 8.25
C ALA A 431 -3.43 10.96 9.78
N PRO A 432 -2.20 10.89 10.29
CA PRO A 432 -1.92 10.78 11.72
C PRO A 432 -2.32 12.02 12.53
N TYR A 433 -2.54 13.15 11.86
CA TYR A 433 -3.01 14.39 12.47
C TYR A 433 -4.53 14.45 12.66
N VAL A 434 -5.29 13.51 12.12
CA VAL A 434 -6.72 13.40 12.40
C VAL A 434 -6.89 12.72 13.75
N LYS A 435 -7.22 13.50 14.77
CA LYS A 435 -7.58 12.97 16.09
C LYS A 435 -8.93 12.27 15.99
N VAL A 436 -8.90 10.96 15.77
CA VAL A 436 -10.08 10.13 15.97
C VAL A 436 -10.29 10.01 17.48
N PRO A 437 -11.46 10.37 18.02
CA PRO A 437 -11.74 10.18 19.43
C PRO A 437 -11.56 8.71 19.85
N GLU A 438 -11.05 8.45 21.05
CA GLU A 438 -10.75 7.09 21.55
C GLU A 438 -11.92 6.09 21.36
N GLN A 439 -13.14 6.55 21.50
CA GLN A 439 -14.34 5.72 21.30
C GLN A 439 -14.62 5.34 19.83
N GLU A 440 -13.90 5.93 18.88
CA GLU A 440 -14.02 5.69 17.43
C GLU A 440 -12.82 4.96 16.83
N GLU A 441 -11.82 4.56 17.62
CA GLU A 441 -10.67 3.78 17.12
C GLU A 441 -11.10 2.54 16.32
N VAL A 442 -12.19 1.89 16.71
CA VAL A 442 -12.77 0.75 16.00
C VAL A 442 -13.06 1.05 14.53
N VAL A 443 -13.36 2.31 14.19
CA VAL A 443 -13.66 2.76 12.83
C VAL A 443 -12.46 2.57 11.90
N LEU A 444 -11.24 2.80 12.39
CA LEU A 444 -10.01 2.61 11.61
C LEU A 444 -9.80 1.13 11.23
N GLY A 445 -10.13 0.23 12.13
CA GLY A 445 -10.08 -1.21 11.83
C GLY A 445 -11.18 -1.66 10.86
N LEU A 446 -12.40 -1.11 10.98
CA LEU A 446 -13.48 -1.35 10.03
C LEU A 446 -13.14 -0.79 8.64
N PHE A 447 -12.51 0.39 8.59
CA PHE A 447 -12.02 0.99 7.36
C PHE A 447 -10.97 0.10 6.68
N ALA A 448 -9.96 -0.36 7.42
CA ALA A 448 -8.95 -1.27 6.88
C ALA A 448 -9.57 -2.59 6.39
N ALA A 449 -10.51 -3.17 7.13
CA ALA A 449 -11.20 -4.40 6.74
C ALA A 449 -12.03 -4.25 5.46
N ASP A 450 -12.63 -3.08 5.22
CA ASP A 450 -13.41 -2.77 4.01
C ASP A 450 -12.51 -2.40 2.81
N LEU A 451 -11.38 -1.73 3.08
CA LEU A 451 -10.46 -1.21 2.07
C LEU A 451 -9.76 -2.31 1.28
N TYR A 452 -9.08 -3.24 1.95
CA TYR A 452 -8.21 -4.21 1.27
C TYR A 452 -8.94 -5.13 0.29
N PRO A 453 -10.14 -5.67 0.60
CA PRO A 453 -10.91 -6.42 -0.40
C PRO A 453 -11.31 -5.57 -1.62
N GLN A 454 -11.61 -4.27 -1.43
CA GLN A 454 -11.88 -3.38 -2.56
C GLN A 454 -10.62 -3.22 -3.44
N LEU A 455 -9.45 -3.05 -2.85
CA LEU A 455 -8.19 -2.95 -3.60
C LEU A 455 -7.91 -4.22 -4.41
N VAL A 456 -8.18 -5.40 -3.81
CA VAL A 456 -8.09 -6.69 -4.53
C VAL A 456 -9.07 -6.75 -5.69
N GLU A 457 -10.32 -6.33 -5.50
CA GLU A 457 -11.33 -6.31 -6.57
C GLU A 457 -10.90 -5.42 -7.75
N TYR A 458 -10.21 -4.32 -7.48
CA TYR A 458 -9.67 -3.42 -8.50
C TYR A 458 -8.32 -3.87 -9.09
N GLY A 459 -7.78 -5.01 -8.67
CA GLY A 459 -6.52 -5.55 -9.17
C GLY A 459 -5.30 -4.73 -8.75
N VAL A 460 -5.38 -4.03 -7.63
CA VAL A 460 -4.25 -3.36 -7.00
C VAL A 460 -3.27 -4.43 -6.52
N ILE A 461 -1.99 -4.26 -6.86
CA ILE A 461 -0.97 -5.27 -6.58
C ILE A 461 -0.36 -5.14 -5.18
N ASN A 462 -0.40 -3.95 -4.59
CA ASN A 462 0.21 -3.65 -3.30
C ASN A 462 -0.51 -2.47 -2.66
N ALA A 463 -0.67 -2.51 -1.33
CA ALA A 463 -1.18 -1.40 -0.54
C ALA A 463 -0.46 -1.36 0.82
N ASP A 464 0.41 -0.37 0.99
CA ASP A 464 1.19 -0.19 2.21
C ASP A 464 0.42 0.70 3.19
N TRP A 465 0.02 0.13 4.34
CA TRP A 465 -0.50 0.96 5.42
C TRP A 465 0.63 1.87 5.95
N ALA A 466 0.39 3.14 5.96
CA ALA A 466 1.35 4.13 6.41
C ALA A 466 1.04 4.58 7.85
N GLU A 467 1.83 4.20 8.85
CA GLU A 467 3.10 3.48 8.87
C GLU A 467 3.02 2.25 9.79
N LEU A 468 4.06 1.40 9.82
CA LEU A 468 4.14 0.27 10.75
C LEU A 468 4.04 0.72 12.21
N HIS A 469 4.89 1.69 12.61
CA HIS A 469 4.75 2.43 13.88
C HIS A 469 4.34 3.87 13.56
N ASN A 470 3.71 4.57 14.53
CA ASN A 470 3.15 5.93 14.40
C ASN A 470 1.93 6.11 13.48
N GLY A 471 1.66 5.18 12.55
CA GLY A 471 0.47 5.20 11.67
C GLY A 471 -0.74 4.46 12.27
N GLY A 472 -0.72 4.16 13.54
CA GLY A 472 -1.81 3.47 14.24
C GLY A 472 -1.87 1.96 13.98
N PHE A 473 -0.93 1.37 13.21
CA PHE A 473 -0.88 -0.07 13.01
C PHE A 473 -0.28 -0.77 14.24
N LEU A 474 0.92 -0.37 14.68
CA LEU A 474 1.49 -0.69 15.97
C LEU A 474 1.87 0.60 16.72
N ASP A 475 1.84 0.59 18.05
CA ASP A 475 2.46 1.65 18.84
C ASP A 475 3.95 1.35 19.10
N ASN A 476 4.68 2.29 19.70
CA ASN A 476 6.12 2.16 20.01
C ASN A 476 6.44 1.07 21.08
N ARG A 477 5.46 0.29 21.51
CA ARG A 477 5.60 -0.90 22.37
C ARG A 477 5.12 -2.15 21.66
N ASN A 478 4.97 -2.09 20.35
CA ASN A 478 4.44 -3.16 19.50
C ASN A 478 3.03 -3.61 19.90
N LYS A 479 2.23 -2.71 20.52
CA LYS A 479 0.83 -2.99 20.79
C LYS A 479 0.02 -2.74 19.51
N PRO A 480 -0.75 -3.74 19.04
CA PRO A 480 -1.59 -3.59 17.87
C PRO A 480 -2.66 -2.49 18.03
N GLY A 481 -2.80 -1.67 17.01
CA GLY A 481 -3.87 -0.70 16.86
C GLY A 481 -5.05 -1.24 16.06
N ALA A 482 -6.06 -0.43 15.84
CA ALA A 482 -7.28 -0.83 15.16
C ALA A 482 -7.06 -1.31 13.72
N PRO A 483 -6.23 -0.67 12.86
CA PRO A 483 -5.96 -1.14 11.50
C PRO A 483 -5.36 -2.55 11.44
N TYR A 484 -4.48 -2.90 12.38
CA TYR A 484 -3.92 -4.24 12.51
C TYR A 484 -5.01 -5.31 12.61
N PHE A 485 -6.02 -5.08 13.46
CA PHE A 485 -7.14 -6.01 13.61
C PHE A 485 -8.04 -6.04 12.37
N GLY A 486 -8.19 -4.90 11.69
CA GLY A 486 -8.86 -4.84 10.39
C GLY A 486 -8.18 -5.73 9.35
N MET A 487 -6.84 -5.69 9.29
CA MET A 487 -6.06 -6.57 8.39
C MET A 487 -6.15 -8.04 8.81
N GLN A 488 -6.19 -8.37 10.10
CA GLN A 488 -6.47 -9.74 10.54
C GLN A 488 -7.84 -10.24 10.04
N MET A 489 -8.85 -9.38 9.97
CA MET A 489 -10.15 -9.74 9.38
C MET A 489 -10.03 -10.03 7.88
N VAL A 490 -9.22 -9.26 7.15
CA VAL A 490 -8.94 -9.55 5.73
C VAL A 490 -8.20 -10.89 5.58
N HIS A 491 -7.20 -11.14 6.41
CA HIS A 491 -6.47 -12.41 6.43
C HIS A 491 -7.37 -13.62 6.77
N ALA A 492 -8.36 -13.41 7.64
CA ALA A 492 -9.38 -14.43 7.90
C ALA A 492 -10.34 -14.63 6.71
N LEU A 493 -10.66 -13.57 5.96
CA LEU A 493 -11.51 -13.63 4.77
C LEU A 493 -10.83 -14.40 3.65
N MET A 494 -9.59 -14.07 3.33
CA MET A 494 -8.86 -14.59 2.16
C MET A 494 -7.35 -14.57 2.36
N ASN A 495 -6.69 -15.44 1.63
CA ASN A 495 -5.23 -15.54 1.57
C ASN A 495 -4.73 -15.35 0.13
N PHE A 496 -3.42 -15.35 -0.03
CA PHE A 496 -2.79 -15.32 -1.34
C PHE A 496 -3.37 -16.41 -2.27
N ASN A 497 -3.68 -16.04 -3.50
CA ASN A 497 -4.35 -16.84 -4.55
C ASN A 497 -5.83 -17.13 -4.33
N ASP A 498 -6.44 -16.76 -3.21
CA ASP A 498 -7.88 -16.82 -3.08
C ASP A 498 -8.54 -15.79 -4.00
N ALA A 499 -9.70 -16.12 -4.55
CA ALA A 499 -10.43 -15.25 -5.43
C ALA A 499 -11.58 -14.55 -4.68
N LEU A 500 -11.66 -13.24 -4.77
CA LEU A 500 -12.90 -12.53 -4.46
C LEU A 500 -13.97 -12.97 -5.46
N VAL A 501 -15.19 -13.10 -4.98
CA VAL A 501 -16.37 -13.44 -5.78
C VAL A 501 -17.44 -12.37 -5.66
N ALA A 502 -18.38 -12.35 -6.61
CA ALA A 502 -19.41 -11.35 -6.63
C ALA A 502 -20.25 -11.40 -5.34
N ALA A 503 -20.35 -10.26 -4.67
CA ALA A 503 -21.17 -10.07 -3.49
C ALA A 503 -21.87 -8.71 -3.57
N SER A 504 -23.10 -8.64 -3.08
CA SER A 504 -23.88 -7.39 -3.07
C SER A 504 -24.71 -7.26 -1.81
N SER A 505 -24.88 -6.02 -1.37
CA SER A 505 -25.70 -5.64 -0.23
C SER A 505 -26.82 -4.70 -0.67
N SER A 506 -28.01 -4.83 -0.12
CA SER A 506 -29.13 -3.92 -0.35
C SER A 506 -29.02 -2.59 0.43
N SER A 507 -27.92 -2.38 1.16
CA SER A 507 -27.66 -1.16 1.93
C SER A 507 -26.17 -0.83 1.94
N SER A 508 -25.80 0.39 1.62
CA SER A 508 -24.43 0.90 1.73
C SER A 508 -23.90 0.91 3.18
N MET A 509 -24.80 0.86 4.18
CA MET A 509 -24.46 0.78 5.60
C MET A 509 -24.00 -0.61 6.05
N LEU A 510 -24.15 -1.63 5.20
CA LEU A 510 -23.61 -2.96 5.42
C LEU A 510 -22.75 -3.34 4.22
N SER A 511 -21.43 -3.24 4.35
CA SER A 511 -20.49 -3.76 3.34
C SER A 511 -20.47 -5.29 3.35
N VAL A 512 -20.25 -5.86 2.19
CA VAL A 512 -20.06 -7.31 2.02
C VAL A 512 -18.91 -7.58 1.09
N HIS A 513 -18.04 -8.51 1.51
CA HIS A 513 -16.99 -9.11 0.68
C HIS A 513 -17.07 -10.62 0.79
N ALA A 514 -16.84 -11.32 -0.30
CA ALA A 514 -16.84 -12.77 -0.30
C ALA A 514 -15.65 -13.29 -1.10
N SER A 515 -15.07 -14.39 -0.63
CA SER A 515 -13.96 -15.06 -1.30
C SER A 515 -14.27 -16.55 -1.50
N LYS A 516 -13.83 -17.08 -2.64
CA LYS A 516 -13.68 -18.52 -2.83
C LYS A 516 -12.22 -18.87 -2.57
N ARG A 517 -11.98 -19.60 -1.50
CA ARG A 517 -10.64 -19.98 -1.05
C ARG A 517 -10.11 -21.15 -1.88
N ALA A 518 -8.81 -21.36 -1.87
CA ALA A 518 -8.16 -22.43 -2.63
C ALA A 518 -8.67 -23.85 -2.28
N ASP A 519 -9.15 -24.05 -1.04
CA ASP A 519 -9.77 -25.30 -0.59
C ASP A 519 -11.26 -25.42 -0.94
N GLY A 520 -11.81 -24.45 -1.66
CA GLY A 520 -13.23 -24.36 -2.03
C GLY A 520 -14.14 -23.79 -0.94
N SER A 521 -13.62 -23.43 0.24
CA SER A 521 -14.39 -22.77 1.29
C SER A 521 -14.86 -21.38 0.85
N LEU A 522 -16.00 -20.96 1.36
CA LEU A 522 -16.46 -19.58 1.30
C LEU A 522 -15.86 -18.79 2.47
N GLY A 523 -15.14 -17.69 2.20
CA GLY A 523 -14.93 -16.60 3.14
C GLY A 523 -16.03 -15.55 2.92
N LEU A 524 -16.72 -15.15 3.97
CA LEU A 524 -17.77 -14.11 3.92
C LEU A 524 -17.49 -13.06 4.96
N MET A 525 -17.22 -11.82 4.56
CA MET A 525 -17.10 -10.67 5.46
C MET A 525 -18.29 -9.75 5.32
N LEU A 526 -18.86 -9.36 6.47
CA LEU A 526 -19.94 -8.39 6.63
C LEU A 526 -19.46 -7.28 7.54
N ILE A 527 -19.67 -6.01 7.18
CA ILE A 527 -19.25 -4.85 7.98
C ILE A 527 -20.46 -3.93 8.20
N ASN A 528 -20.97 -3.88 9.42
CA ASN A 528 -21.99 -2.91 9.81
C ASN A 528 -21.33 -1.57 10.16
N LYS A 529 -21.58 -0.57 9.34
CA LYS A 529 -21.01 0.80 9.45
C LYS A 529 -21.84 1.71 10.38
N ASP A 530 -22.94 1.24 10.92
CA ASP A 530 -23.80 2.03 11.82
C ASP A 530 -23.23 2.04 13.25
N ALA A 531 -23.06 3.22 13.81
CA ALA A 531 -22.53 3.43 15.15
C ALA A 531 -23.46 2.93 16.29
N LYS A 532 -24.76 2.88 16.02
CA LYS A 532 -25.82 2.75 17.06
C LYS A 532 -26.80 1.61 16.80
N ASN A 533 -27.01 1.25 15.53
CA ASN A 533 -28.06 0.31 15.17
C ASN A 533 -27.50 -1.03 14.71
N ALA A 534 -28.05 -2.10 15.29
CA ALA A 534 -27.81 -3.45 14.80
C ALA A 534 -28.69 -3.74 13.58
N THR A 535 -28.23 -4.69 12.75
CA THR A 535 -28.98 -5.22 11.61
C THR A 535 -28.90 -6.74 11.56
N THR A 536 -29.74 -7.38 10.76
CA THR A 536 -29.61 -8.79 10.39
C THR A 536 -29.34 -8.89 8.90
N ALA A 537 -28.17 -9.44 8.54
CA ALA A 537 -27.86 -9.78 7.18
C ALA A 537 -28.60 -11.05 6.76
N LYS A 538 -29.47 -10.96 5.76
CA LYS A 538 -30.15 -12.11 5.12
C LYS A 538 -29.32 -12.53 3.93
N VAL A 539 -28.46 -13.53 4.13
CA VAL A 539 -27.46 -13.97 3.16
C VAL A 539 -28.01 -15.10 2.30
N GLN A 540 -27.88 -14.95 0.98
CA GLN A 540 -28.12 -15.99 -0.02
C GLN A 540 -26.83 -16.24 -0.79
N VAL A 541 -26.40 -17.50 -0.83
CA VAL A 541 -25.19 -17.93 -1.54
C VAL A 541 -25.58 -18.85 -2.69
N SER A 542 -25.15 -18.53 -3.88
CA SER A 542 -25.25 -19.39 -5.06
C SER A 542 -23.90 -20.00 -5.43
N GLY A 543 -23.93 -21.15 -6.11
CA GLY A 543 -22.75 -21.93 -6.46
C GLY A 543 -22.61 -23.18 -5.59
N ASP A 544 -21.43 -23.39 -5.02
CA ASP A 544 -21.12 -24.59 -4.22
C ASP A 544 -22.05 -24.73 -3.01
N LYS A 545 -22.37 -25.98 -2.66
CA LYS A 545 -23.11 -26.28 -1.42
C LYS A 545 -22.18 -26.11 -0.20
N LEU A 546 -22.66 -25.40 0.81
CA LEU A 546 -21.92 -25.08 2.01
C LEU A 546 -22.18 -26.10 3.15
N ALA A 547 -21.16 -26.33 3.97
CA ALA A 547 -21.28 -27.14 5.18
C ALA A 547 -22.14 -26.43 6.25
N ALA A 548 -22.68 -27.21 7.18
CA ALA A 548 -23.49 -26.69 8.28
C ALA A 548 -22.67 -26.09 9.44
N MET A 549 -21.34 -26.24 9.38
CA MET A 549 -20.41 -25.74 10.40
C MET A 549 -19.29 -24.92 9.75
N GLY A 550 -18.80 -23.91 10.46
CA GLY A 550 -17.70 -23.07 10.02
C GLY A 550 -17.04 -22.34 11.19
N MET A 551 -16.18 -21.38 10.86
CA MET A 551 -15.48 -20.53 11.82
C MET A 551 -15.95 -19.08 11.68
N ARG A 552 -16.30 -18.44 12.78
CA ARG A 552 -16.68 -17.03 12.83
C ARG A 552 -15.62 -16.23 13.57
N PHE A 553 -15.26 -15.09 13.01
CA PHE A 553 -14.37 -14.08 13.57
C PHE A 553 -15.14 -12.77 13.68
N ASP A 554 -15.06 -12.11 14.82
CA ASP A 554 -15.74 -10.82 15.06
C ASP A 554 -14.74 -9.79 15.55
N TYR A 555 -14.76 -8.60 14.95
CA TYR A 555 -14.06 -7.42 15.40
C TYR A 555 -15.04 -6.24 15.45
N GLY A 556 -15.07 -5.50 16.53
CA GLY A 556 -15.95 -4.35 16.62
C GLY A 556 -16.14 -3.82 18.03
N LYS A 557 -17.00 -2.80 18.16
CA LYS A 557 -17.28 -2.09 19.40
C LYS A 557 -17.76 -3.02 20.54
N THR A 558 -18.55 -4.04 20.23
CA THR A 558 -19.07 -5.01 21.21
C THR A 558 -18.23 -6.30 21.29
N ASN A 559 -17.27 -6.45 20.39
CA ASN A 559 -16.37 -7.59 20.30
C ASN A 559 -14.93 -7.06 20.18
N PRO A 560 -14.38 -6.47 21.26
CA PRO A 560 -12.99 -6.02 21.22
C PRO A 560 -12.09 -7.24 21.03
N PRO A 561 -11.01 -7.11 20.24
CA PRO A 561 -10.05 -8.20 20.06
C PRO A 561 -9.34 -8.51 21.39
N ASP A 562 -8.82 -9.72 21.50
CA ASP A 562 -7.80 -10.00 22.50
C ASP A 562 -6.54 -9.16 22.20
N VAL A 563 -5.62 -9.06 23.13
CA VAL A 563 -4.48 -8.11 23.09
C VAL A 563 -3.73 -8.10 21.74
N ARG A 564 -3.68 -9.21 21.02
CA ARG A 564 -2.94 -9.35 19.75
C ARG A 564 -3.68 -10.10 18.64
N THR A 565 -4.92 -10.56 18.86
CA THR A 565 -5.56 -11.42 17.88
C THR A 565 -7.09 -11.35 17.90
N VAL A 566 -7.68 -11.46 16.72
CA VAL A 566 -9.10 -11.75 16.54
C VAL A 566 -9.27 -13.27 16.56
N ARG A 567 -9.98 -13.80 17.58
CA ARG A 567 -10.14 -15.23 17.74
C ARG A 567 -11.33 -15.78 16.98
N GLY A 568 -11.09 -16.88 16.25
CA GLY A 568 -12.16 -17.66 15.62
C GLY A 568 -12.96 -18.47 16.66
N LYS A 569 -14.28 -18.57 16.43
CA LYS A 569 -15.21 -19.41 17.20
C LYS A 569 -15.98 -20.31 16.24
N ALA A 570 -16.19 -21.56 16.61
CA ALA A 570 -17.06 -22.46 15.84
C ALA A 570 -18.48 -21.88 15.73
N MET A 571 -19.06 -21.99 14.55
CA MET A 571 -20.42 -21.58 14.24
C MET A 571 -21.18 -22.72 13.55
N GLU A 572 -22.35 -23.01 14.03
CA GLU A 572 -23.24 -24.06 13.50
C GLU A 572 -24.47 -23.44 12.83
N GLY A 573 -25.28 -24.29 12.18
CA GLY A 573 -26.53 -23.87 11.52
C GLY A 573 -26.30 -23.06 10.24
N LEU A 574 -25.12 -23.20 9.62
CA LEU A 574 -24.78 -22.56 8.37
C LEU A 574 -25.41 -23.29 7.17
N SER A 575 -25.67 -22.55 6.12
CA SER A 575 -26.19 -23.06 4.85
C SER A 575 -26.05 -22.01 3.76
N ASN A 576 -26.47 -22.33 2.55
CA ASN A 576 -26.54 -21.36 1.45
C ASN A 576 -27.57 -20.24 1.69
N SER A 577 -28.47 -20.39 2.68
CA SER A 577 -29.41 -19.34 3.13
C SER A 577 -29.29 -19.17 4.64
N MET A 578 -28.81 -18.04 5.10
CA MET A 578 -28.54 -17.82 6.52
C MET A 578 -28.86 -16.39 6.96
N SER A 579 -29.10 -16.22 8.25
CA SER A 579 -29.35 -14.91 8.89
C SER A 579 -28.25 -14.63 9.89
N ILE A 580 -27.48 -13.56 9.66
CA ILE A 580 -26.33 -13.20 10.47
C ILE A 580 -26.62 -11.90 11.23
N PRO A 581 -26.71 -11.93 12.56
CA PRO A 581 -26.82 -10.72 13.37
C PRO A 581 -25.53 -9.90 13.30
N MET A 582 -25.67 -8.61 13.00
CA MET A 582 -24.57 -7.66 12.88
C MET A 582 -24.77 -6.52 13.90
N PRO A 583 -24.06 -6.53 15.04
CA PRO A 583 -24.06 -5.42 15.99
C PRO A 583 -23.56 -4.10 15.35
N PRO A 584 -23.78 -2.94 16.02
CA PRO A 584 -23.19 -1.68 15.58
C PRO A 584 -21.67 -1.75 15.48
N TYR A 585 -21.09 -1.04 14.49
CA TYR A 585 -19.65 -0.98 14.28
C TYR A 585 -18.95 -2.34 14.46
N THR A 586 -19.35 -3.29 13.63
CA THR A 586 -18.81 -4.66 13.69
C THR A 586 -18.49 -5.18 12.31
N ALA A 587 -17.28 -5.74 12.15
CA ALA A 587 -16.91 -6.62 11.06
C ALA A 587 -17.02 -8.08 11.54
N THR A 588 -17.67 -8.93 10.74
CA THR A 588 -17.77 -10.37 10.97
C THR A 588 -17.22 -11.09 9.74
N VAL A 589 -16.28 -12.02 9.95
CA VAL A 589 -15.87 -12.96 8.91
C VAL A 589 -16.36 -14.36 9.29
N ILE A 590 -16.95 -15.06 8.31
CA ILE A 590 -17.35 -16.46 8.46
C ILE A 590 -16.67 -17.26 7.37
N VAL A 591 -15.88 -18.25 7.76
CA VAL A 591 -15.25 -19.22 6.85
C VAL A 591 -16.07 -20.49 6.87
N ILE A 592 -16.66 -20.86 5.72
CA ILE A 592 -17.60 -21.98 5.61
C ILE A 592 -17.02 -23.00 4.62
N PRO A 593 -16.67 -24.21 5.06
CA PRO A 593 -16.23 -25.26 4.14
C PRO A 593 -17.28 -25.59 3.08
N LYS A 594 -16.84 -26.05 1.92
CA LYS A 594 -17.71 -26.71 0.96
C LYS A 594 -18.27 -28.01 1.56
N ALA A 595 -19.56 -28.27 1.37
CA ALA A 595 -20.16 -29.54 1.78
C ALA A 595 -19.53 -30.69 0.98
N GLN A 596 -19.26 -31.78 1.67
CA GLN A 596 -18.79 -33.02 1.06
C GLN A 596 -19.86 -33.69 0.20
#